data_19e45d9ef8b80aad56ad71bdf3d3203b
#
_entry.id   19e45d9ef8b80aad56ad71bdf3d3203b
#
_cell.length_a   1.000
_cell.length_b   1.000
_cell.length_c   1.000
_cell.angle_alpha   90.00
_cell.angle_beta   90.00
_cell.angle_gamma   90.00
#
_symmetry.space_group_name_H-M   'P 1'
#
loop_
_entity.id
_entity.type
_entity.pdbx_description
1 polymer ?
#
loop_
_entity_poly.entity_id
_entity_poly.type
_entity_poly.pdbx_seq_one_letter_code
_entity_poly.pdbx_strand_id
1 'polypeptide(L)'
;MLLIITNQEDIHPNPVIDHLIALKVPFFRLNTEHLFSHYDVYYQISNDTNEFCIRTKDGHHSITSKQISAVWERRPCKPMTTFDPIEDEQLANLLKEEGDGFMKYLRIALHELPWIGHAVNEYKAGSKLLQKIVASKVGFNIPQTIFSNNLSDVEQFKTEKIAVKPIRAFGFEISEQENLIFYTSLTNKEKLRDLGEMNFRNNLNFLESYIDKQYEVRTTIIGKADFSAIIESQQFEADKGKIDWRQGYDHGMTFKAFEIPRSIATQCLDFLAYFNLEFGCFDFIVDKNDTYHFLECNTNGQWMWIEDETQLPISEAIALFFMTHHENKAS
;
A
#
# COMPACT_ATOMS: atom_id res chain seq x y z
N MET A 1 -24.24 -0.86 -1.64
CA MET A 1 -23.43 -0.02 -2.54
C MET A 1 -22.01 0.07 -2.01
N LEU A 2 -21.00 -0.01 -2.88
CA LEU A 2 -19.59 0.20 -2.52
C LEU A 2 -19.27 1.70 -2.50
N LEU A 3 -18.60 2.18 -1.45
CA LEU A 3 -17.97 3.51 -1.43
C LEU A 3 -16.49 3.37 -1.78
N ILE A 4 -16.06 3.98 -2.89
CA ILE A 4 -14.65 4.05 -3.33
C ILE A 4 -14.10 5.43 -2.98
N ILE A 5 -13.21 5.49 -2.01
CA ILE A 5 -12.53 6.72 -1.56
C ILE A 5 -11.15 6.76 -2.23
N THR A 6 -10.96 7.68 -3.17
CA THR A 6 -9.75 7.74 -4.00
C THR A 6 -9.45 9.17 -4.46
N ASN A 7 -8.67 9.31 -5.51
CA ASN A 7 -8.43 10.54 -6.24
C ASN A 7 -8.64 10.34 -7.75
N GLN A 8 -8.70 11.43 -8.49
CA GLN A 8 -8.93 11.38 -9.94
C GLN A 8 -7.76 10.76 -10.71
N GLU A 9 -6.53 10.96 -10.25
CA GLU A 9 -5.31 10.50 -10.91
C GLU A 9 -5.03 9.01 -10.69
N ASP A 10 -5.66 8.37 -9.67
CA ASP A 10 -5.47 6.94 -9.45
C ASP A 10 -6.25 6.13 -10.49
N ILE A 11 -5.52 5.48 -11.40
CA ILE A 11 -6.09 4.68 -12.48
C ILE A 11 -6.49 3.27 -12.04
N HIS A 12 -5.99 2.76 -10.89
CA HIS A 12 -6.25 1.40 -10.42
C HIS A 12 -7.74 1.10 -10.15
N PRO A 13 -8.58 2.05 -9.71
CA PRO A 13 -10.00 1.80 -9.58
C PRO A 13 -10.72 1.53 -10.91
N ASN A 14 -10.20 2.01 -12.03
CA ASN A 14 -10.91 1.94 -13.30
C ASN A 14 -11.23 0.51 -13.75
N PRO A 15 -10.27 -0.43 -13.90
CA PRO A 15 -10.58 -1.81 -14.29
C PRO A 15 -11.47 -2.52 -13.27
N VAL A 16 -11.35 -2.22 -11.98
CA VAL A 16 -12.26 -2.76 -10.95
C VAL A 16 -13.68 -2.24 -11.15
N ILE A 17 -13.85 -0.97 -11.46
CA ILE A 17 -15.16 -0.35 -11.77
C ILE A 17 -15.80 -1.02 -12.99
N ASP A 18 -15.05 -1.33 -14.03
CA ASP A 18 -15.55 -2.03 -15.21
C ASP A 18 -16.11 -3.41 -14.83
N HIS A 19 -15.42 -4.16 -13.96
CA HIS A 19 -15.92 -5.42 -13.41
C HIS A 19 -17.15 -5.21 -12.52
N LEU A 20 -17.19 -4.19 -11.66
CA LEU A 20 -18.37 -3.87 -10.83
C LEU A 20 -19.61 -3.57 -11.68
N ILE A 21 -19.45 -2.85 -12.80
CA ILE A 21 -20.51 -2.56 -13.75
C ILE A 21 -21.02 -3.87 -14.39
N ALA A 22 -20.11 -4.74 -14.85
CA ALA A 22 -20.47 -6.03 -15.43
C ALA A 22 -21.20 -6.94 -14.43
N LEU A 23 -20.79 -6.93 -13.16
CA LEU A 23 -21.41 -7.66 -12.04
C LEU A 23 -22.67 -6.97 -11.47
N LYS A 24 -23.02 -5.78 -11.96
CA LYS A 24 -24.17 -4.98 -11.49
C LYS A 24 -24.07 -4.62 -9.99
N VAL A 25 -22.87 -4.46 -9.47
CA VAL A 25 -22.62 -4.01 -8.11
C VAL A 25 -22.64 -2.48 -8.09
N PRO A 26 -23.58 -1.84 -7.36
CA PRO A 26 -23.65 -0.39 -7.31
C PRO A 26 -22.48 0.17 -6.50
N PHE A 27 -21.88 1.24 -7.00
CA PHE A 27 -20.75 1.93 -6.36
C PHE A 27 -20.92 3.46 -6.43
N PHE A 28 -20.18 4.14 -5.55
CA PHE A 28 -20.00 5.59 -5.57
C PHE A 28 -18.49 5.88 -5.45
N ARG A 29 -17.92 6.56 -6.46
CA ARG A 29 -16.52 7.01 -6.44
C ARG A 29 -16.46 8.42 -5.87
N LEU A 30 -15.75 8.57 -4.75
CA LEU A 30 -15.45 9.84 -4.10
C LEU A 30 -13.99 10.22 -4.38
N ASN A 31 -13.77 11.19 -5.24
CA ASN A 31 -12.47 11.80 -5.47
C ASN A 31 -12.24 12.89 -4.42
N THR A 32 -11.40 12.63 -3.46
CA THR A 32 -11.33 13.41 -2.21
C THR A 32 -10.77 14.81 -2.38
N GLU A 33 -9.91 15.05 -3.37
CA GLU A 33 -9.41 16.38 -3.72
C GLU A 33 -10.53 17.33 -4.15
N HIS A 34 -11.62 16.78 -4.68
CA HIS A 34 -12.78 17.53 -5.15
C HIS A 34 -13.93 17.59 -4.13
N LEU A 35 -13.68 17.22 -2.87
CA LEU A 35 -14.74 17.11 -1.84
C LEU A 35 -15.64 18.35 -1.79
N PHE A 36 -15.08 19.55 -1.86
CA PHE A 36 -15.84 20.81 -1.78
C PHE A 36 -16.25 21.38 -3.12
N SER A 37 -15.56 21.00 -4.21
CA SER A 37 -15.86 21.52 -5.56
C SER A 37 -16.95 20.73 -6.29
N HIS A 38 -16.98 19.39 -6.12
CA HIS A 38 -17.85 18.50 -6.88
C HIS A 38 -18.95 17.83 -6.05
N TYR A 39 -18.89 17.89 -4.73
CA TYR A 39 -19.85 17.21 -3.87
C TYR A 39 -20.49 18.16 -2.86
N ASP A 40 -21.75 17.87 -2.53
CA ASP A 40 -22.45 18.36 -1.35
C ASP A 40 -22.39 17.27 -0.29
N VAL A 41 -21.96 17.64 0.90
CA VAL A 41 -21.84 16.72 2.03
C VAL A 41 -22.77 17.17 3.13
N TYR A 42 -23.60 16.25 3.58
CA TYR A 42 -24.54 16.46 4.68
C TYR A 42 -24.33 15.38 5.73
N TYR A 43 -24.18 15.77 6.97
CA TYR A 43 -24.10 14.88 8.12
C TYR A 43 -24.98 15.40 9.24
N GLN A 44 -25.89 14.55 9.73
CA GLN A 44 -26.79 14.88 10.85
C GLN A 44 -26.59 13.89 11.99
N ILE A 45 -26.33 14.42 13.17
CA ILE A 45 -26.23 13.66 14.42
C ILE A 45 -27.20 14.24 15.42
N SER A 46 -28.04 13.37 16.00
CA SER A 46 -28.92 13.66 17.14
C SER A 46 -29.06 12.40 17.98
N ASN A 47 -29.83 12.44 19.05
CA ASN A 47 -30.11 11.24 19.86
C ASN A 47 -30.73 10.09 19.04
N ASP A 48 -31.48 10.42 18.00
CA ASP A 48 -32.27 9.47 17.21
C ASP A 48 -31.73 9.32 15.77
N THR A 49 -30.75 10.11 15.37
CA THR A 49 -30.26 10.17 13.98
C THR A 49 -28.74 10.20 13.95
N ASN A 50 -28.17 9.31 13.15
CA ASN A 50 -26.76 9.32 12.80
C ASN A 50 -26.65 8.94 11.31
N GLU A 51 -26.73 9.95 10.45
CA GLU A 51 -26.79 9.73 9.00
C GLU A 51 -25.97 10.78 8.25
N PHE A 52 -25.33 10.34 7.18
CA PHE A 52 -24.72 11.24 6.21
C PHE A 52 -25.19 10.94 4.79
N CYS A 53 -25.06 11.95 3.95
CA CYS A 53 -25.28 11.86 2.52
C CYS A 53 -24.16 12.61 1.80
N ILE A 54 -23.59 12.00 0.78
CA ILE A 54 -22.68 12.63 -0.18
C ILE A 54 -23.38 12.62 -1.52
N ARG A 55 -23.48 13.76 -2.18
CA ARG A 55 -24.17 13.95 -3.46
C ARG A 55 -23.27 14.71 -4.41
N THR A 56 -23.24 14.32 -5.68
CA THR A 56 -22.59 15.13 -6.71
C THR A 56 -23.39 16.44 -6.93
N LYS A 57 -22.72 17.57 -7.17
CA LYS A 57 -23.38 18.89 -7.34
C LYS A 57 -24.32 18.96 -8.55
N ASP A 58 -24.12 18.09 -9.55
CA ASP A 58 -25.05 17.93 -10.66
C ASP A 58 -26.35 17.17 -10.26
N GLY A 59 -26.38 16.59 -9.05
CA GLY A 59 -27.51 15.88 -8.51
C GLY A 59 -27.74 14.47 -9.07
N HIS A 60 -26.88 13.98 -9.98
CA HIS A 60 -27.08 12.70 -10.65
C HIS A 60 -26.73 11.49 -9.77
N HIS A 61 -25.78 11.65 -8.84
CA HIS A 61 -25.32 10.55 -7.99
C HIS A 61 -25.33 10.95 -6.52
N SER A 62 -25.73 10.01 -5.67
CA SER A 62 -25.67 10.19 -4.22
C SER A 62 -25.48 8.87 -3.50
N ILE A 63 -24.90 8.94 -2.30
CA ILE A 63 -24.75 7.81 -1.39
C ILE A 63 -25.05 8.25 0.03
N THR A 64 -25.79 7.42 0.76
CA THR A 64 -26.08 7.63 2.20
C THR A 64 -25.37 6.57 3.04
N SER A 65 -25.15 6.88 4.31
CA SER A 65 -24.53 5.93 5.26
C SER A 65 -25.22 4.56 5.29
N LYS A 66 -26.55 4.53 5.15
CA LYS A 66 -27.36 3.29 5.14
C LYS A 66 -27.14 2.43 3.89
N GLN A 67 -26.80 3.04 2.77
CA GLN A 67 -26.59 2.34 1.49
C GLN A 67 -25.23 1.68 1.38
N ILE A 68 -24.23 2.13 2.18
CA ILE A 68 -22.86 1.61 2.08
C ILE A 68 -22.79 0.21 2.67
N SER A 69 -22.34 -0.75 1.89
CA SER A 69 -22.12 -2.14 2.30
C SER A 69 -20.65 -2.50 2.50
N ALA A 70 -19.75 -1.77 1.84
CA ALA A 70 -18.31 -1.95 1.96
C ALA A 70 -17.60 -0.65 1.55
N VAL A 71 -16.35 -0.52 1.93
CA VAL A 71 -15.51 0.64 1.60
C VAL A 71 -14.20 0.20 0.99
N TRP A 72 -13.81 0.89 -0.05
CA TRP A 72 -12.47 0.78 -0.62
C TRP A 72 -11.77 2.13 -0.58
N GLU A 73 -10.74 2.25 0.24
CA GLU A 73 -9.92 3.45 0.29
C GLU A 73 -8.59 3.19 -0.41
N ARG A 74 -8.28 4.02 -1.41
CA ARG A 74 -7.06 3.91 -2.16
C ARG A 74 -6.50 5.28 -2.53
N ARG A 75 -5.33 5.62 -1.96
CA ARG A 75 -4.57 6.83 -2.25
C ARG A 75 -5.42 8.12 -2.28
N PRO A 76 -6.28 8.38 -1.28
CA PRO A 76 -7.01 9.63 -1.24
C PRO A 76 -6.04 10.81 -1.16
N CYS A 77 -6.36 11.89 -1.85
CA CYS A 77 -5.70 13.18 -1.66
C CYS A 77 -6.35 13.96 -0.52
N LYS A 78 -5.63 14.93 0.05
CA LYS A 78 -6.27 15.88 0.97
C LYS A 78 -7.27 16.73 0.19
N PRO A 79 -8.47 17.02 0.77
CA PRO A 79 -9.44 17.91 0.15
C PRO A 79 -8.82 19.26 -0.18
N MET A 80 -9.06 19.73 -1.42
CA MET A 80 -8.60 21.03 -1.86
C MET A 80 -9.71 22.06 -1.65
N THR A 81 -9.33 23.30 -1.33
CA THR A 81 -10.28 24.39 -1.23
C THR A 81 -10.69 24.86 -2.61
N THR A 82 -11.97 25.29 -2.76
CA THR A 82 -12.50 25.76 -4.04
C THR A 82 -12.17 27.22 -4.33
N PHE A 83 -11.52 27.92 -3.42
CA PHE A 83 -11.20 29.33 -3.55
C PHE A 83 -9.86 29.50 -4.21
N ASP A 84 -9.88 30.12 -5.39
CA ASP A 84 -8.72 30.57 -6.13
C ASP A 84 -8.26 31.95 -5.63
N PRO A 85 -6.96 32.21 -5.71
CA PRO A 85 -6.01 31.77 -4.70
C PRO A 85 -6.41 32.41 -3.37
N ILE A 86 -6.55 31.62 -2.34
CA ILE A 86 -6.73 32.17 -0.99
C ILE A 86 -5.48 32.99 -0.70
N GLU A 87 -5.62 34.31 -0.69
CA GLU A 87 -4.52 35.24 -0.38
C GLU A 87 -4.00 35.01 1.06
N ASP A 88 -4.82 34.39 1.91
CA ASP A 88 -4.49 34.01 3.28
C ASP A 88 -4.14 32.53 3.36
N GLU A 89 -2.83 32.23 3.41
CA GLU A 89 -2.31 30.88 3.54
C GLU A 89 -2.77 30.17 4.84
N GLN A 90 -2.99 30.93 5.92
CA GLN A 90 -3.44 30.36 7.20
C GLN A 90 -4.89 29.88 7.08
N LEU A 91 -5.75 30.64 6.41
CA LEU A 91 -7.13 30.25 6.15
C LEU A 91 -7.17 29.03 5.20
N ALA A 92 -6.34 29.00 4.17
CA ALA A 92 -6.24 27.85 3.27
C ALA A 92 -5.84 26.57 4.02
N ASN A 93 -4.87 26.66 4.93
CA ASN A 93 -4.45 25.52 5.73
C ASN A 93 -5.54 25.08 6.70
N LEU A 94 -6.26 26.01 7.35
CA LEU A 94 -7.39 25.70 8.22
C LEU A 94 -8.47 24.91 7.46
N LEU A 95 -8.89 25.38 6.29
CA LEU A 95 -9.92 24.71 5.48
C LEU A 95 -9.49 23.31 5.01
N LYS A 96 -8.20 23.11 4.70
CA LYS A 96 -7.65 21.78 4.40
C LYS A 96 -7.73 20.85 5.61
N GLU A 97 -7.41 21.33 6.79
CA GLU A 97 -7.51 20.53 8.03
C GLU A 97 -8.95 20.20 8.41
N GLU A 98 -9.92 21.11 8.19
CA GLU A 98 -11.35 20.83 8.37
C GLU A 98 -11.82 19.72 7.41
N GLY A 99 -11.43 19.77 6.13
CA GLY A 99 -11.74 18.73 5.15
C GLY A 99 -11.11 17.39 5.50
N ASP A 100 -9.87 17.37 5.97
CA ASP A 100 -9.22 16.15 6.46
C ASP A 100 -9.89 15.63 7.74
N GLY A 101 -10.37 16.52 8.59
CA GLY A 101 -11.21 16.22 9.76
C GLY A 101 -12.47 15.45 9.36
N PHE A 102 -13.21 15.93 8.35
CA PHE A 102 -14.39 15.22 7.83
C PHE A 102 -14.02 13.82 7.32
N MET A 103 -12.95 13.66 6.56
CA MET A 103 -12.51 12.35 6.08
C MET A 103 -12.14 11.39 7.22
N LYS A 104 -11.57 11.89 8.31
CA LYS A 104 -11.34 11.09 9.53
C LYS A 104 -12.65 10.62 10.17
N TYR A 105 -13.66 11.51 10.29
CA TYR A 105 -14.99 11.13 10.80
C TYR A 105 -15.66 10.09 9.91
N LEU A 106 -15.58 10.23 8.59
CA LEU A 106 -16.16 9.28 7.65
C LEU A 106 -15.58 7.87 7.86
N ARG A 107 -14.26 7.76 8.01
CA ARG A 107 -13.58 6.49 8.29
C ARG A 107 -14.04 5.87 9.61
N ILE A 108 -14.18 6.68 10.67
CA ILE A 108 -14.63 6.21 11.97
C ILE A 108 -16.11 5.76 11.89
N ALA A 109 -16.95 6.52 11.21
CA ALA A 109 -18.38 6.20 11.07
C ALA A 109 -18.63 4.89 10.31
N LEU A 110 -17.71 4.50 9.44
CA LEU A 110 -17.81 3.31 8.58
C LEU A 110 -16.88 2.16 9.04
N HIS A 111 -16.23 2.25 10.20
CA HIS A 111 -15.18 1.32 10.62
C HIS A 111 -15.63 -0.14 10.79
N GLU A 112 -16.93 -0.37 11.05
CA GLU A 112 -17.49 -1.73 11.21
C GLU A 112 -17.79 -2.42 9.88
N LEU A 113 -17.78 -1.69 8.77
CA LEU A 113 -18.02 -2.27 7.45
C LEU A 113 -16.78 -3.06 6.98
N PRO A 114 -16.93 -3.96 5.99
CA PRO A 114 -15.79 -4.54 5.27
C PRO A 114 -14.99 -3.47 4.51
N TRP A 115 -13.67 -3.51 4.66
CA TRP A 115 -12.76 -2.55 4.02
C TRP A 115 -11.65 -3.24 3.23
N ILE A 116 -11.31 -2.66 2.08
CA ILE A 116 -9.96 -2.69 1.54
C ILE A 116 -9.36 -1.31 1.76
N GLY A 117 -8.15 -1.24 2.37
CA GLY A 117 -7.45 0.03 2.56
C GLY A 117 -7.89 0.83 3.80
N HIS A 118 -8.28 0.19 4.91
CA HIS A 118 -8.65 0.90 6.13
C HIS A 118 -7.45 1.67 6.72
N ALA A 119 -7.50 3.01 6.66
CA ALA A 119 -6.36 3.89 6.93
C ALA A 119 -5.66 3.64 8.28
N VAL A 120 -6.40 3.34 9.36
CA VAL A 120 -5.80 3.06 10.69
C VAL A 120 -5.03 1.73 10.67
N ASN A 121 -5.58 0.71 10.02
CA ASN A 121 -4.94 -0.61 9.92
C ASN A 121 -3.72 -0.53 8.99
N GLU A 122 -3.83 0.19 7.88
CA GLU A 122 -2.71 0.47 6.98
C GLU A 122 -1.60 1.26 7.67
N TYR A 123 -1.93 2.26 8.50
CA TYR A 123 -0.93 3.00 9.26
C TYR A 123 -0.12 2.09 10.19
N LYS A 124 -0.78 1.15 10.89
CA LYS A 124 -0.10 0.16 11.73
C LYS A 124 0.78 -0.77 10.89
N ALA A 125 0.21 -1.31 9.82
CA ALA A 125 0.89 -2.23 8.93
C ALA A 125 2.02 -1.56 8.11
N GLY A 126 2.00 -0.24 7.92
CA GLY A 126 3.05 0.53 7.27
C GLY A 126 4.37 0.61 8.05
N SER A 127 4.37 0.23 9.33
CA SER A 127 5.59 0.19 10.15
C SER A 127 6.48 -1.00 9.76
N LYS A 128 7.59 -0.75 9.08
CA LYS A 128 8.54 -1.81 8.66
C LYS A 128 9.07 -2.63 9.86
N LEU A 129 9.30 -1.98 11.00
CA LEU A 129 9.70 -2.68 12.22
C LEU A 129 8.60 -3.65 12.70
N LEU A 130 7.36 -3.19 12.77
CA LEU A 130 6.24 -4.02 13.18
C LEU A 130 5.97 -5.14 12.18
N GLN A 131 6.12 -4.88 10.86
CA GLN A 131 6.03 -5.91 9.84
C GLN A 131 7.04 -7.05 10.09
N LYS A 132 8.31 -6.75 10.41
CA LYS A 132 9.32 -7.78 10.70
C LYS A 132 8.97 -8.60 11.93
N ILE A 133 8.47 -7.94 12.99
CA ILE A 133 8.01 -8.62 14.21
C ILE A 133 6.84 -9.57 13.90
N VAL A 134 5.84 -9.12 13.16
CA VAL A 134 4.68 -9.91 12.78
C VAL A 134 5.06 -11.03 11.82
N ALA A 135 5.87 -10.74 10.80
CA ALA A 135 6.38 -11.72 9.86
C ALA A 135 7.07 -12.90 10.57
N SER A 136 7.92 -12.60 11.55
CA SER A 136 8.54 -13.64 12.38
C SER A 136 7.52 -14.45 13.17
N LYS A 137 6.49 -13.81 13.73
CA LYS A 137 5.43 -14.48 14.52
C LYS A 137 4.56 -15.44 13.70
N VAL A 138 4.25 -15.06 12.44
CA VAL A 138 3.48 -15.92 11.53
C VAL A 138 4.33 -16.97 10.82
N GLY A 139 5.64 -17.00 11.11
CA GLY A 139 6.55 -18.04 10.63
C GLY A 139 7.26 -17.76 9.32
N PHE A 140 7.23 -16.53 8.80
CA PHE A 140 8.08 -16.18 7.66
C PHE A 140 9.56 -16.21 8.00
N ASN A 141 10.39 -16.67 7.09
CA ASN A 141 11.82 -16.39 7.18
C ASN A 141 12.04 -14.90 6.88
N ILE A 142 12.76 -14.22 7.76
CA ILE A 142 13.14 -12.81 7.58
C ILE A 142 14.66 -12.69 7.51
N PRO A 143 15.22 -11.79 6.68
CA PRO A 143 16.64 -11.45 6.78
C PRO A 143 16.97 -10.97 8.19
N GLN A 144 18.18 -11.25 8.69
CA GLN A 144 18.62 -10.63 9.95
C GLN A 144 18.50 -9.11 9.80
N THR A 145 17.73 -8.48 10.69
CA THR A 145 17.34 -7.07 10.60
C THR A 145 17.79 -6.33 11.85
N ILE A 146 18.45 -5.18 11.65
CA ILE A 146 18.90 -4.29 12.71
C ILE A 146 18.40 -2.86 12.41
N PHE A 147 17.74 -2.26 13.39
CA PHE A 147 17.45 -0.83 13.42
C PHE A 147 18.36 -0.19 14.47
N SER A 148 19.33 0.61 14.06
CA SER A 148 20.28 1.22 15.00
C SER A 148 20.83 2.55 14.51
N ASN A 149 21.20 3.40 15.46
CA ASN A 149 22.02 4.58 15.28
C ASN A 149 23.41 4.41 15.90
N ASN A 150 23.77 3.21 16.34
CA ASN A 150 25.08 2.88 16.90
C ASN A 150 25.86 1.99 15.90
N LEU A 151 26.97 2.51 15.38
CA LEU A 151 27.76 1.84 14.37
C LEU A 151 28.28 0.46 14.83
N SER A 152 28.57 0.28 16.13
CA SER A 152 29.06 -1.00 16.66
C SER A 152 28.05 -2.15 16.49
N ASP A 153 26.74 -1.86 16.37
CA ASP A 153 25.72 -2.90 16.19
C ASP A 153 25.82 -3.59 14.82
N VAL A 154 26.50 -2.97 13.85
CA VAL A 154 26.77 -3.56 12.53
C VAL A 154 27.57 -4.86 12.64
N GLU A 155 28.38 -5.00 13.69
CA GLU A 155 29.18 -6.21 13.91
C GLU A 155 28.35 -7.44 14.28
N GLN A 156 27.08 -7.25 14.71
CA GLN A 156 26.15 -8.34 15.00
C GLN A 156 25.70 -9.09 13.73
N PHE A 157 25.86 -8.51 12.53
CA PHE A 157 25.55 -9.23 11.29
C PHE A 157 26.49 -10.42 11.09
N LYS A 158 25.91 -11.57 10.72
CA LYS A 158 26.68 -12.76 10.36
C LYS A 158 27.27 -12.69 8.94
N THR A 159 26.76 -11.79 8.11
CA THR A 159 27.17 -11.60 6.71
C THR A 159 27.94 -10.30 6.55
N GLU A 160 28.85 -10.25 5.56
CA GLU A 160 29.56 -9.02 5.20
C GLU A 160 28.70 -8.08 4.35
N LYS A 161 27.85 -8.64 3.48
CA LYS A 161 26.96 -7.86 2.61
C LYS A 161 25.71 -7.44 3.38
N ILE A 162 25.40 -6.17 3.35
CA ILE A 162 24.30 -5.55 4.08
C ILE A 162 23.47 -4.71 3.11
N ALA A 163 22.15 -4.89 3.14
CA ALA A 163 21.18 -4.05 2.44
C ALA A 163 20.77 -2.91 3.36
N VAL A 164 20.88 -1.68 2.89
CA VAL A 164 20.40 -0.46 3.57
C VAL A 164 19.10 -0.04 2.92
N LYS A 165 18.08 0.16 3.73
CA LYS A 165 16.74 0.50 3.26
C LYS A 165 16.23 1.78 3.94
N PRO A 166 15.44 2.61 3.27
CA PRO A 166 14.73 3.69 3.94
C PRO A 166 13.67 3.11 4.88
N ILE A 167 13.51 3.68 6.08
CA ILE A 167 12.45 3.28 7.02
C ILE A 167 11.07 3.58 6.43
N ARG A 168 10.94 4.74 5.76
CA ARG A 168 9.76 5.08 4.96
C ARG A 168 10.16 5.09 3.50
N ALA A 169 9.26 4.61 2.62
CA ALA A 169 9.43 4.88 1.20
C ALA A 169 9.47 6.39 1.02
N PHE A 170 10.56 6.91 0.48
CA PHE A 170 10.79 8.33 0.46
C PHE A 170 11.30 8.77 -0.90
N GLY A 171 10.65 9.80 -1.46
CA GLY A 171 11.14 10.57 -2.58
C GLY A 171 11.06 12.06 -2.20
N PHE A 172 12.05 12.82 -2.60
CA PHE A 172 12.01 14.28 -2.58
C PHE A 172 11.75 14.78 -3.99
N GLU A 173 10.81 15.67 -4.11
CA GLU A 173 10.70 16.54 -5.28
C GLU A 173 11.78 17.61 -5.14
N ILE A 174 12.83 17.50 -5.97
CA ILE A 174 13.92 18.49 -6.00
C ILE A 174 13.51 19.67 -6.87
N SER A 175 12.73 19.41 -7.93
CA SER A 175 12.15 20.39 -8.83
C SER A 175 10.92 19.80 -9.52
N GLU A 176 10.15 20.59 -10.27
CA GLU A 176 9.00 20.11 -11.06
C GLU A 176 9.37 18.98 -12.05
N GLN A 177 10.65 18.77 -12.32
CA GLN A 177 11.15 17.79 -13.28
C GLN A 177 12.04 16.70 -12.68
N GLU A 178 12.38 16.78 -11.39
CA GLU A 178 13.35 15.88 -10.77
C GLU A 178 12.86 15.40 -9.39
N ASN A 179 12.64 14.08 -9.30
CA ASN A 179 12.30 13.38 -8.06
C ASN A 179 13.47 12.49 -7.63
N LEU A 180 13.97 12.67 -6.41
CA LEU A 180 14.93 11.78 -5.80
C LEU A 180 14.21 10.66 -5.05
N ILE A 181 14.33 9.42 -5.53
CA ILE A 181 13.76 8.23 -4.88
C ILE A 181 14.87 7.45 -4.21
N PHE A 182 14.69 7.11 -2.94
CA PHE A 182 15.61 6.26 -2.19
C PHE A 182 15.24 4.78 -2.36
N TYR A 183 16.08 4.06 -3.06
CA TYR A 183 15.99 2.61 -3.25
C TYR A 183 16.83 1.86 -2.22
N THR A 184 16.61 0.53 -2.13
CA THR A 184 17.52 -0.35 -1.41
C THR A 184 18.91 -0.24 -2.00
N SER A 185 19.91 -0.03 -1.15
CA SER A 185 21.33 0.01 -1.54
C SER A 185 22.12 -1.11 -0.86
N LEU A 186 23.15 -1.59 -1.55
CA LEU A 186 24.03 -2.63 -1.03
C LEU A 186 25.33 -2.02 -0.52
N THR A 187 25.72 -2.42 0.67
CA THR A 187 26.97 -2.03 1.34
C THR A 187 27.64 -3.21 2.02
N ASN A 188 28.71 -2.96 2.76
CA ASN A 188 29.36 -3.93 3.64
C ASN A 188 29.78 -3.27 4.95
N LYS A 189 30.24 -4.07 5.91
CA LYS A 189 30.68 -3.58 7.23
C LYS A 189 31.80 -2.55 7.11
N GLU A 190 32.78 -2.77 6.24
CA GLU A 190 33.91 -1.86 6.03
C GLU A 190 33.43 -0.46 5.60
N LYS A 191 32.61 -0.38 4.56
CA LYS A 191 32.07 0.90 4.09
C LYS A 191 31.21 1.61 5.13
N LEU A 192 30.48 0.86 5.98
CA LEU A 192 29.73 1.45 7.08
C LEU A 192 30.66 2.02 8.16
N ARG A 193 31.79 1.35 8.45
CA ARG A 193 32.83 1.90 9.36
C ARG A 193 33.45 3.17 8.78
N ASP A 194 33.74 3.18 7.46
CA ASP A 194 34.31 4.34 6.77
C ASP A 194 33.40 5.56 6.77
N LEU A 195 32.07 5.33 6.81
CA LEU A 195 31.09 6.41 6.97
C LEU A 195 31.28 7.19 8.27
N GLY A 196 31.82 6.51 9.28
CA GLY A 196 32.14 7.08 10.60
C GLY A 196 30.94 7.15 11.52
N GLU A 197 31.23 7.05 12.82
CA GLU A 197 30.21 7.02 13.87
C GLU A 197 29.29 8.23 13.87
N MET A 198 29.83 9.43 13.61
CA MET A 198 29.06 10.66 13.64
C MET A 198 27.98 10.70 12.55
N ASN A 199 28.29 10.25 11.35
CA ASN A 199 27.32 10.19 10.25
C ASN A 199 26.27 9.09 10.49
N PHE A 200 26.71 7.94 10.99
CA PHE A 200 25.82 6.82 11.29
C PHE A 200 24.82 7.15 12.41
N ARG A 201 25.24 7.88 13.43
CA ARG A 201 24.44 8.25 14.61
C ARG A 201 23.33 9.24 14.30
N ASN A 202 23.43 10.02 13.22
CA ASN A 202 22.45 11.05 12.88
C ASN A 202 21.13 10.51 12.35
N ASN A 203 21.03 9.19 12.12
CA ASN A 203 19.82 8.55 11.63
C ASN A 203 19.61 7.19 12.31
N LEU A 204 18.35 6.77 12.44
CA LEU A 204 18.02 5.39 12.72
C LEU A 204 18.12 4.58 11.42
N ASN A 205 19.19 3.81 11.28
CA ASN A 205 19.48 3.06 10.06
C ASN A 205 18.72 1.74 10.06
N PHE A 206 18.03 1.45 8.96
CA PHE A 206 17.39 0.17 8.72
C PHE A 206 18.29 -0.71 7.85
N LEU A 207 18.86 -1.73 8.46
CA LEU A 207 19.85 -2.61 7.88
C LEU A 207 19.34 -4.04 7.86
N GLU A 208 19.58 -4.77 6.77
CA GLU A 208 19.25 -6.18 6.64
C GLU A 208 20.45 -6.96 6.08
N SER A 209 20.62 -8.22 6.52
CA SER A 209 21.55 -9.12 5.86
C SER A 209 21.13 -9.29 4.40
N TYR A 210 22.08 -9.14 3.48
CA TYR A 210 21.81 -9.38 2.06
C TYR A 210 21.57 -10.87 1.81
N ILE A 211 20.51 -11.18 1.07
CA ILE A 211 20.18 -12.53 0.61
C ILE A 211 20.55 -12.66 -0.86
N ASP A 212 21.40 -13.62 -1.19
CA ASP A 212 21.71 -13.97 -2.58
C ASP A 212 20.48 -14.63 -3.20
N LYS A 213 19.73 -13.84 -3.96
CA LYS A 213 18.45 -14.26 -4.54
C LYS A 213 18.61 -15.00 -5.85
N GLN A 214 17.74 -15.96 -6.07
CA GLN A 214 17.53 -16.61 -7.35
C GLN A 214 16.53 -15.81 -8.19
N TYR A 215 15.40 -15.44 -7.59
CA TYR A 215 14.37 -14.56 -8.15
C TYR A 215 13.60 -13.86 -7.02
N GLU A 216 12.72 -12.95 -7.38
CA GLU A 216 11.79 -12.32 -6.45
C GLU A 216 10.37 -12.77 -6.76
N VAL A 217 9.50 -12.72 -5.75
CA VAL A 217 8.08 -13.03 -5.90
C VAL A 217 7.27 -11.88 -5.34
N ARG A 218 6.32 -11.38 -6.15
CA ARG A 218 5.27 -10.48 -5.72
C ARG A 218 3.98 -11.24 -5.59
N THR A 219 3.38 -11.25 -4.38
CA THR A 219 2.08 -11.89 -4.11
C THR A 219 1.06 -10.85 -3.69
N THR A 220 -0.04 -10.75 -4.42
CA THR A 220 -1.18 -9.91 -4.06
C THR A 220 -2.26 -10.77 -3.43
N ILE A 221 -2.66 -10.46 -2.20
CA ILE A 221 -3.75 -11.12 -1.48
C ILE A 221 -4.99 -10.22 -1.51
N ILE A 222 -6.15 -10.82 -1.79
CA ILE A 222 -7.46 -10.15 -1.77
C ILE A 222 -8.45 -11.09 -1.07
N GLY A 223 -8.87 -10.73 0.15
CA GLY A 223 -9.63 -11.66 0.99
C GLY A 223 -8.87 -12.97 1.18
N LYS A 224 -9.36 -14.06 0.56
CA LYS A 224 -8.72 -15.39 0.62
C LYS A 224 -8.02 -15.79 -0.68
N ALA A 225 -8.11 -14.97 -1.72
CA ALA A 225 -7.47 -15.24 -3.00
C ALA A 225 -6.02 -14.71 -3.02
N ASP A 226 -5.13 -15.44 -3.68
CA ASP A 226 -3.74 -15.06 -3.89
C ASP A 226 -3.38 -15.05 -5.38
N PHE A 227 -2.62 -14.06 -5.77
CA PHE A 227 -2.12 -13.86 -7.13
C PHE A 227 -0.63 -13.56 -7.06
N SER A 228 0.19 -14.42 -7.64
CA SER A 228 1.64 -14.29 -7.52
C SER A 228 2.31 -14.21 -8.88
N ALA A 229 3.38 -13.45 -8.93
CA ALA A 229 4.25 -13.34 -10.08
C ALA A 229 5.72 -13.48 -9.67
N ILE A 230 6.49 -14.24 -10.44
CA ILE A 230 7.95 -14.25 -10.38
C ILE A 230 8.46 -12.99 -11.10
N ILE A 231 9.44 -12.33 -10.49
CA ILE A 231 10.19 -11.20 -11.03
C ILE A 231 11.62 -11.70 -11.28
N GLU A 232 12.00 -11.83 -12.55
CA GLU A 232 13.30 -12.37 -12.94
C GLU A 232 14.42 -11.32 -12.87
N SER A 233 14.54 -10.65 -11.72
CA SER A 233 15.50 -9.54 -11.51
C SER A 233 16.97 -9.93 -11.70
N GLN A 234 17.33 -11.20 -11.57
CA GLN A 234 18.71 -11.68 -11.71
C GLN A 234 19.17 -11.90 -13.16
N GLN A 235 18.24 -11.97 -14.10
CA GLN A 235 18.55 -12.07 -15.53
C GLN A 235 18.89 -10.71 -16.16
N PHE A 236 18.78 -9.64 -15.38
CA PHE A 236 19.00 -8.28 -15.81
C PHE A 236 20.49 -7.96 -15.98
N GLU A 237 20.88 -7.20 -17.03
CA GLU A 237 22.28 -6.86 -17.25
C GLU A 237 22.80 -5.80 -16.26
N ALA A 238 21.93 -4.85 -15.85
CA ALA A 238 22.31 -3.77 -14.96
C ALA A 238 22.28 -4.19 -13.48
N ASP A 239 23.38 -4.03 -12.76
CA ASP A 239 23.53 -4.43 -11.35
C ASP A 239 22.50 -3.78 -10.42
N LYS A 240 22.05 -2.57 -10.71
CA LYS A 240 21.05 -1.85 -9.88
C LYS A 240 19.70 -2.57 -9.86
N GLY A 241 19.21 -3.07 -10.99
CA GLY A 241 17.98 -3.85 -11.08
C GLY A 241 18.08 -5.20 -10.36
N LYS A 242 19.29 -5.78 -10.25
CA LYS A 242 19.52 -7.00 -9.47
C LYS A 242 19.38 -6.77 -7.96
N ILE A 243 19.68 -5.58 -7.46
CA ILE A 243 19.56 -5.22 -6.03
C ILE A 243 18.11 -4.88 -5.70
N ASP A 244 17.49 -4.00 -6.49
CA ASP A 244 16.11 -3.56 -6.34
C ASP A 244 15.45 -3.58 -7.74
N TRP A 245 14.53 -4.51 -7.97
CA TRP A 245 13.89 -4.74 -9.27
C TRP A 245 13.20 -3.49 -9.82
N ARG A 246 12.73 -2.59 -8.95
CA ARG A 246 12.07 -1.34 -9.35
C ARG A 246 12.97 -0.43 -10.18
N GLN A 247 14.30 -0.53 -10.03
CA GLN A 247 15.26 0.19 -10.84
C GLN A 247 15.47 -0.43 -12.23
N GLY A 248 14.94 -1.63 -12.47
CA GLY A 248 15.02 -2.35 -13.75
C GLY A 248 13.73 -2.35 -14.56
N TYR A 249 12.63 -1.82 -14.01
CA TYR A 249 11.30 -1.93 -14.62
C TYR A 249 11.26 -1.38 -16.06
N ASP A 250 11.81 -0.19 -16.30
CA ASP A 250 11.82 0.44 -17.63
C ASP A 250 12.80 -0.19 -18.63
N HIS A 251 13.47 -1.29 -18.25
CA HIS A 251 14.55 -1.88 -19.03
C HIS A 251 14.30 -3.34 -19.44
N GLY A 252 13.03 -3.76 -19.52
CA GLY A 252 12.67 -5.09 -20.07
C GLY A 252 12.70 -6.21 -19.04
N MET A 253 12.36 -5.94 -17.78
CA MET A 253 12.17 -6.97 -16.77
C MET A 253 10.99 -7.87 -17.13
N THR A 254 11.11 -9.18 -16.91
CA THR A 254 10.07 -10.15 -17.20
C THR A 254 9.34 -10.60 -15.95
N PHE A 255 8.03 -10.79 -16.09
CA PHE A 255 7.13 -11.23 -15.04
C PHE A 255 6.39 -12.48 -15.51
N LYS A 256 6.25 -13.46 -14.64
CA LYS A 256 5.55 -14.71 -14.96
C LYS A 256 4.55 -15.05 -13.87
N ALA A 257 3.32 -15.37 -14.27
CA ALA A 257 2.34 -15.90 -13.33
C ALA A 257 2.90 -17.13 -12.61
N PHE A 258 2.67 -17.22 -11.31
CA PHE A 258 3.26 -18.24 -10.45
C PHE A 258 2.28 -18.65 -9.34
N GLU A 259 2.27 -19.92 -8.98
CA GLU A 259 1.55 -20.40 -7.81
C GLU A 259 2.48 -20.45 -6.60
N ILE A 260 2.24 -19.58 -5.62
CA ILE A 260 3.03 -19.56 -4.39
C ILE A 260 2.73 -20.80 -3.54
N PRO A 261 3.72 -21.38 -2.82
CA PRO A 261 3.47 -22.49 -1.91
C PRO A 261 2.36 -22.17 -0.91
N ARG A 262 1.43 -23.11 -0.70
CA ARG A 262 0.27 -22.91 0.17
C ARG A 262 0.64 -22.50 1.60
N SER A 263 1.78 -22.96 2.13
CA SER A 263 2.30 -22.53 3.42
C SER A 263 2.58 -21.04 3.46
N ILE A 264 3.19 -20.49 2.40
CA ILE A 264 3.49 -19.05 2.28
C ILE A 264 2.19 -18.25 2.10
N ALA A 265 1.25 -18.73 1.27
CA ALA A 265 -0.07 -18.09 1.12
C ALA A 265 -0.80 -18.02 2.47
N THR A 266 -0.79 -19.11 3.27
CA THR A 266 -1.38 -19.11 4.61
C THR A 266 -0.71 -18.09 5.53
N GLN A 267 0.61 -18.01 5.53
CA GLN A 267 1.35 -17.01 6.33
C GLN A 267 1.02 -15.58 5.91
N CYS A 268 0.79 -15.33 4.60
CA CYS A 268 0.31 -14.02 4.12
C CYS A 268 -1.07 -13.68 4.71
N LEU A 269 -2.00 -14.63 4.72
CA LEU A 269 -3.33 -14.46 5.32
C LEU A 269 -3.24 -14.19 6.83
N ASP A 270 -2.42 -14.95 7.56
CA ASP A 270 -2.21 -14.75 8.99
C ASP A 270 -1.58 -13.38 9.30
N PHE A 271 -0.67 -12.93 8.43
CA PHE A 271 -0.08 -11.60 8.52
C PHE A 271 -1.14 -10.50 8.33
N LEU A 272 -1.98 -10.59 7.30
CA LEU A 272 -3.06 -9.62 7.07
C LEU A 272 -4.10 -9.65 8.20
N ALA A 273 -4.46 -10.83 8.70
CA ALA A 273 -5.38 -11.00 9.81
C ALA A 273 -4.87 -10.31 11.09
N TYR A 274 -3.55 -10.37 11.38
CA TYR A 274 -2.97 -9.64 12.51
C TYR A 274 -3.22 -8.13 12.45
N PHE A 275 -3.22 -7.56 11.25
CA PHE A 275 -3.47 -6.13 11.03
C PHE A 275 -4.94 -5.80 10.73
N ASN A 276 -5.82 -6.80 10.70
CA ASN A 276 -7.22 -6.68 10.26
C ASN A 276 -7.30 -6.04 8.86
N LEU A 277 -6.59 -6.62 7.90
CA LEU A 277 -6.53 -6.20 6.50
C LEU A 277 -7.03 -7.32 5.59
N GLU A 278 -7.71 -6.93 4.51
CA GLU A 278 -8.21 -7.82 3.46
C GLU A 278 -7.39 -7.75 2.16
N PHE A 279 -6.40 -6.86 2.12
CA PHE A 279 -5.56 -6.64 0.94
C PHE A 279 -4.11 -6.39 1.35
N GLY A 280 -3.18 -6.95 0.56
CA GLY A 280 -1.76 -6.66 0.70
C GLY A 280 -0.94 -7.24 -0.44
N CYS A 281 0.09 -6.51 -0.84
CA CYS A 281 1.06 -6.94 -1.84
C CYS A 281 2.38 -7.27 -1.12
N PHE A 282 2.71 -8.55 -1.07
CA PHE A 282 3.88 -9.08 -0.39
C PHE A 282 5.06 -9.19 -1.34
N ASP A 283 6.23 -8.79 -0.88
CA ASP A 283 7.49 -8.93 -1.60
C ASP A 283 8.37 -9.97 -0.90
N PHE A 284 8.80 -10.99 -1.66
CA PHE A 284 9.70 -12.04 -1.22
C PHE A 284 10.96 -12.10 -2.09
N ILE A 285 12.07 -12.46 -1.47
CA ILE A 285 13.23 -13.03 -2.16
C ILE A 285 13.16 -14.54 -2.01
N VAL A 286 13.40 -15.27 -3.09
CA VAL A 286 13.64 -16.72 -3.08
C VAL A 286 15.12 -16.97 -3.30
N ASP A 287 15.76 -17.65 -2.36
CA ASP A 287 17.18 -17.99 -2.46
C ASP A 287 17.41 -19.29 -3.27
N LYS A 288 18.67 -19.67 -3.47
CA LYS A 288 19.07 -20.86 -4.24
C LYS A 288 18.64 -22.20 -3.61
N ASN A 289 18.14 -22.18 -2.37
CA ASN A 289 17.61 -23.34 -1.66
C ASN A 289 16.06 -23.34 -1.65
N ASP A 290 15.42 -22.54 -2.52
CA ASP A 290 13.97 -22.34 -2.59
C ASP A 290 13.35 -21.83 -1.28
N THR A 291 14.15 -21.12 -0.45
CA THR A 291 13.67 -20.50 0.78
C THR A 291 13.11 -19.12 0.49
N TYR A 292 11.86 -18.90 0.91
CA TYR A 292 11.18 -17.61 0.81
C TYR A 292 11.56 -16.70 1.98
N HIS A 293 12.13 -15.55 1.67
CA HIS A 293 12.48 -14.52 2.65
C HIS A 293 11.56 -13.32 2.50
N PHE A 294 10.77 -13.04 3.53
CA PHE A 294 9.85 -11.91 3.54
C PHE A 294 10.61 -10.58 3.58
N LEU A 295 10.30 -9.69 2.66
CA LEU A 295 10.84 -8.34 2.62
C LEU A 295 9.90 -7.32 3.24
N GLU A 296 8.70 -7.16 2.66
CA GLU A 296 7.69 -6.21 3.11
C GLU A 296 6.30 -6.60 2.58
N CYS A 297 5.26 -5.99 3.17
CA CYS A 297 3.90 -6.01 2.66
C CYS A 297 3.44 -4.57 2.39
N ASN A 298 3.09 -4.28 1.14
CA ASN A 298 2.48 -3.02 0.73
C ASN A 298 0.96 -3.12 0.81
N THR A 299 0.36 -2.54 1.84
CA THR A 299 -1.09 -2.63 2.12
C THR A 299 -1.95 -1.83 1.15
N ASN A 300 -1.34 -0.92 0.39
CA ASN A 300 -1.95 -0.16 -0.70
C ASN A 300 -1.11 -0.28 -1.98
N GLY A 301 -0.61 -1.49 -2.23
CA GLY A 301 0.31 -1.80 -3.32
C GLY A 301 -0.32 -1.62 -4.70
N GLN A 302 0.54 -1.35 -5.69
CA GLN A 302 0.14 -1.37 -7.10
C GLN A 302 0.13 -2.82 -7.59
N TRP A 303 -0.89 -3.19 -8.39
CA TRP A 303 -1.03 -4.53 -8.97
C TRP A 303 -1.23 -4.50 -10.48
N MET A 304 -1.69 -3.39 -11.11
CA MET A 304 -2.06 -3.35 -12.53
C MET A 304 -0.92 -3.81 -13.43
N TRP A 305 0.30 -3.39 -13.15
CA TRP A 305 1.47 -3.82 -13.93
C TRP A 305 1.69 -5.34 -13.90
N ILE A 306 1.34 -6.02 -12.78
CA ILE A 306 1.35 -7.50 -12.72
C ILE A 306 0.21 -8.07 -13.56
N GLU A 307 -0.99 -7.53 -13.41
CA GLU A 307 -2.15 -7.97 -14.17
C GLU A 307 -1.94 -7.81 -15.68
N ASP A 308 -1.38 -6.67 -16.10
CA ASP A 308 -1.07 -6.38 -17.51
C ASP A 308 -0.05 -7.38 -18.08
N GLU A 309 1.03 -7.69 -17.35
CA GLU A 309 2.11 -8.56 -17.78
C GLU A 309 1.75 -10.05 -17.70
N THR A 310 0.94 -10.45 -16.71
CA THR A 310 0.70 -11.86 -16.38
C THR A 310 -0.71 -12.33 -16.69
N GLN A 311 -1.64 -11.42 -16.97
CA GLN A 311 -3.08 -11.67 -17.16
C GLN A 311 -3.74 -12.34 -15.94
N LEU A 312 -3.17 -12.19 -14.74
CA LEU A 312 -3.79 -12.61 -13.49
C LEU A 312 -5.02 -11.73 -13.20
N PRO A 313 -6.20 -12.28 -12.88
CA PRO A 313 -7.45 -11.52 -12.78
C PRO A 313 -7.59 -10.78 -11.43
N ILE A 314 -6.64 -9.89 -11.11
CA ILE A 314 -6.53 -9.21 -9.80
C ILE A 314 -7.66 -8.20 -9.63
N SER A 315 -7.93 -7.40 -10.67
CA SER A 315 -9.00 -6.40 -10.65
C SER A 315 -10.38 -7.04 -10.54
N GLU A 316 -10.59 -8.17 -11.23
CA GLU A 316 -11.81 -8.97 -11.11
C GLU A 316 -12.00 -9.51 -9.68
N ALA A 317 -10.93 -10.01 -9.06
CA ALA A 317 -10.99 -10.54 -7.70
C ALA A 317 -11.33 -9.44 -6.67
N ILE A 318 -10.86 -8.20 -6.85
CA ILE A 318 -11.25 -7.06 -6.02
C ILE A 318 -12.76 -6.79 -6.18
N ALA A 319 -13.28 -6.80 -7.41
CA ALA A 319 -14.69 -6.58 -7.66
C ALA A 319 -15.56 -7.70 -7.05
N LEU A 320 -15.14 -8.96 -7.16
CA LEU A 320 -15.82 -10.11 -6.56
C LEU A 320 -15.82 -10.06 -5.03
N PHE A 321 -14.73 -9.60 -4.41
CA PHE A 321 -14.69 -9.37 -2.97
C PHE A 321 -15.81 -8.43 -2.54
N PHE A 322 -15.98 -7.29 -3.22
CA PHE A 322 -17.03 -6.34 -2.90
C PHE A 322 -18.45 -6.82 -3.26
N MET A 323 -18.61 -7.60 -4.32
CA MET A 323 -19.88 -8.22 -4.68
C MET A 323 -20.39 -9.10 -3.53
N THR A 324 -19.55 -9.98 -2.99
CA THR A 324 -19.88 -10.87 -1.87
C THR A 324 -20.39 -10.09 -0.65
N HIS A 325 -19.74 -8.97 -0.32
CA HIS A 325 -20.13 -8.13 0.82
C HIS A 325 -21.40 -7.29 0.52
N HIS A 326 -21.69 -7.01 -0.74
CA HIS A 326 -22.92 -6.34 -1.14
C HIS A 326 -24.14 -7.26 -0.98
N GLU A 327 -24.06 -8.50 -1.44
CA GLU A 327 -25.12 -9.49 -1.35
C GLU A 327 -25.48 -9.85 0.09
N ASN A 328 -24.48 -10.01 0.96
CA ASN A 328 -24.68 -10.31 2.38
C ASN A 328 -25.42 -9.20 3.14
N LYS A 329 -25.41 -7.94 2.68
CA LYS A 329 -26.18 -6.85 3.28
C LYS A 329 -27.61 -6.78 2.74
N ALA A 330 -27.86 -7.33 1.55
CA ALA A 330 -29.16 -7.32 0.90
C ALA A 330 -30.06 -8.48 1.37
N SER A 331 -29.49 -9.53 1.96
CA SER A 331 -30.17 -10.68 2.58
C SER A 331 -30.49 -10.40 4.06
#